data_fa84647d2c7cd4031528198aacbc8664
#
_entry.id   fa84647d2c7cd4031528198aacbc8664
#
_cell.length_a   1.000
_cell.length_b   1.000
_cell.length_c   1.000
_cell.angle_alpha   90.00
_cell.angle_beta   90.00
_cell.angle_gamma   90.00
#
_symmetry.space_group_name_H-M   'P 1'
#
loop_
_entity.id
_entity.type
_entity.pdbx_description
1 polymer ?
#
loop_
_entity_poly.entity_id
_entity_poly.type
_entity_poly.pdbx_seq_one_letter_code
_entity_poly.pdbx_strand_id
1 'polypeptide(L)'
;MSLRQILEQSLFDQTDESSTVPLSIRLPNNLNNELEELTITLDKSKSFLLLEFIKAGISETSNMLEDKAKNPILESPRDSSDFTTHKKFMLNTNFNNNKASHMTMLENQEAAAFLKGWKEYICNLEEGDKVYLYQSGVGFVASGIVTGDLIKSEYRGQPEEKYSKKLKDFKIGFKAISAKEFKTLTGGGANFRTTMSELKPEQCRKLDMEIEKRMKSVS
;
A
#
# COMPACT_ATOMS: atom_id res chain seq x y z
N MET A 1 12.34 -11.90 6.85
CA MET A 1 13.70 -12.15 6.31
C MET A 1 14.67 -11.17 6.97
N SER A 2 15.84 -11.65 7.42
CA SER A 2 16.86 -10.75 7.99
C SER A 2 17.57 -9.97 6.87
N LEU A 3 18.14 -8.81 7.21
CA LEU A 3 18.96 -7.99 6.30
C LEU A 3 20.02 -8.84 5.59
N ARG A 4 20.62 -9.79 6.32
CA ARG A 4 21.61 -10.72 5.80
C ARG A 4 21.06 -11.62 4.69
N GLN A 5 19.86 -12.17 4.84
CA GLN A 5 19.22 -13.02 3.83
C GLN A 5 18.84 -12.24 2.56
N ILE A 6 18.43 -10.97 2.72
CA ILE A 6 18.12 -10.10 1.58
C ILE A 6 19.38 -9.77 0.78
N LEU A 7 20.48 -9.45 1.47
CA LEU A 7 21.76 -9.17 0.83
C LEU A 7 22.35 -10.41 0.16
N GLU A 8 22.26 -11.59 0.77
CA GLU A 8 22.73 -12.85 0.19
C GLU A 8 21.94 -13.21 -1.09
N GLN A 9 20.64 -12.96 -1.12
CA GLN A 9 19.77 -13.24 -2.27
C GLN A 9 19.98 -12.26 -3.43
N SER A 10 20.14 -10.96 -3.15
CA SER A 10 20.34 -9.93 -4.18
C SER A 10 21.77 -9.93 -4.78
N LEU A 11 22.74 -10.56 -4.11
CA LEU A 11 24.07 -10.73 -4.67
C LEU A 11 24.09 -11.64 -5.91
N PHE A 12 23.06 -12.45 -6.13
CA PHE A 12 22.95 -13.43 -7.21
C PHE A 12 21.85 -13.14 -8.24
N ASP A 13 20.94 -12.20 -7.97
CA ASP A 13 19.87 -11.84 -8.91
C ASP A 13 20.24 -10.65 -9.79
N GLN A 14 20.14 -10.81 -11.11
CA GLN A 14 20.22 -9.70 -12.07
C GLN A 14 18.93 -8.89 -12.00
N THR A 15 19.01 -7.64 -11.53
CA THR A 15 17.87 -6.72 -11.51
C THR A 15 17.56 -6.23 -12.92
N ASP A 16 16.27 -6.32 -13.26
CA ASP A 16 15.69 -5.76 -14.48
C ASP A 16 15.77 -4.21 -14.43
N GLU A 17 16.64 -3.59 -15.23
CA GLU A 17 16.94 -2.15 -15.23
C GLU A 17 15.93 -1.30 -16.01
N SER A 18 14.67 -1.70 -16.09
CA SER A 18 13.72 -1.10 -17.05
C SER A 18 13.21 0.32 -16.72
N SER A 19 13.47 0.88 -15.54
CA SER A 19 13.14 2.30 -15.22
C SER A 19 13.88 2.79 -13.97
N THR A 20 14.91 3.60 -14.12
CA THR A 20 15.64 4.22 -13.00
C THR A 20 15.35 5.71 -12.89
N VAL A 21 15.24 6.23 -11.66
CA VAL A 21 15.13 7.67 -11.37
C VAL A 21 16.43 8.12 -10.70
N PRO A 22 17.11 9.16 -11.20
CA PRO A 22 18.33 9.65 -10.58
C PRO A 22 18.03 10.22 -9.19
N LEU A 23 18.84 9.84 -8.20
CA LEU A 23 18.75 10.31 -6.82
C LEU A 23 20.12 10.80 -6.35
N SER A 24 20.18 12.04 -5.84
CA SER A 24 21.38 12.59 -5.22
C SER A 24 21.26 12.59 -3.70
N ILE A 25 22.21 11.95 -3.03
CA ILE A 25 22.27 11.87 -1.56
C ILE A 25 23.61 12.45 -1.09
N ARG A 26 23.57 13.31 -0.07
CA ARG A 26 24.78 13.76 0.63
C ARG A 26 24.96 12.90 1.88
N LEU A 27 26.04 12.14 1.93
CA LEU A 27 26.39 11.30 3.07
C LEU A 27 27.30 12.06 4.05
N PRO A 28 27.10 11.92 5.37
CA PRO A 28 28.11 12.29 6.36
C PRO A 28 29.42 11.52 6.11
N ASN A 29 30.57 12.14 6.43
CA ASN A 29 31.87 11.56 6.16
C ASN A 29 32.09 10.19 6.80
N ASN A 30 31.61 9.99 8.03
CA ASN A 30 31.69 8.70 8.72
C ASN A 30 30.96 7.58 7.96
N LEU A 31 29.72 7.83 7.53
CA LEU A 31 28.96 6.84 6.74
C LEU A 31 29.56 6.60 5.36
N ASN A 32 30.14 7.64 4.74
CA ASN A 32 30.84 7.47 3.49
C ASN A 32 32.05 6.55 3.62
N ASN A 33 32.85 6.71 4.68
CA ASN A 33 34.02 5.88 4.94
C ASN A 33 33.63 4.41 5.21
N GLU A 34 32.59 4.19 6.04
CA GLU A 34 32.06 2.85 6.29
C GLU A 34 31.56 2.19 4.99
N LEU A 35 30.91 2.96 4.12
CA LEU A 35 30.44 2.46 2.84
C LEU A 35 31.62 2.11 1.90
N GLU A 36 32.71 2.89 1.91
CA GLU A 36 33.93 2.59 1.14
C GLU A 36 34.60 1.31 1.63
N GLU A 37 34.71 1.08 2.93
CA GLU A 37 35.22 -0.17 3.48
C GLU A 37 34.39 -1.38 3.03
N LEU A 38 33.05 -1.24 3.00
CA LEU A 38 32.17 -2.29 2.52
C LEU A 38 32.34 -2.56 1.02
N THR A 39 32.57 -1.54 0.19
CA THR A 39 32.82 -1.75 -1.25
C THR A 39 34.06 -2.60 -1.48
N ILE A 40 35.10 -2.38 -0.70
CA ILE A 40 36.35 -3.16 -0.78
C ILE A 40 36.13 -4.60 -0.29
N THR A 41 35.45 -4.74 0.85
CA THR A 41 35.23 -6.03 1.49
C THR A 41 34.32 -6.96 0.67
N LEU A 42 33.31 -6.39 0.02
CA LEU A 42 32.29 -7.15 -0.71
C LEU A 42 32.53 -7.19 -2.23
N ASP A 43 33.55 -6.47 -2.74
CA ASP A 43 33.83 -6.29 -4.16
C ASP A 43 32.58 -5.84 -4.95
N LYS A 44 31.86 -4.84 -4.42
CA LYS A 44 30.66 -4.28 -5.01
C LYS A 44 30.76 -2.77 -5.14
N SER A 45 30.09 -2.20 -6.14
CA SER A 45 30.08 -0.75 -6.32
C SER A 45 29.30 -0.04 -5.20
N LYS A 46 29.72 1.19 -4.88
CA LYS A 46 29.03 2.04 -3.91
C LYS A 46 27.54 2.22 -4.23
N SER A 47 27.21 2.41 -5.51
CA SER A 47 25.83 2.56 -5.97
C SER A 47 25.00 1.29 -5.76
N PHE A 48 25.57 0.12 -5.99
CA PHE A 48 24.94 -1.16 -5.73
C PHE A 48 24.63 -1.32 -4.24
N LEU A 49 25.60 -1.09 -3.36
CA LEU A 49 25.42 -1.20 -1.91
C LEU A 49 24.36 -0.22 -1.38
N LEU A 50 24.38 1.02 -1.86
CA LEU A 50 23.38 2.02 -1.49
C LEU A 50 21.98 1.58 -1.91
N LEU A 51 21.82 1.04 -3.12
CA LEU A 51 20.53 0.55 -3.60
C LEU A 51 20.02 -0.59 -2.74
N GLU A 52 20.88 -1.54 -2.40
CA GLU A 52 20.50 -2.69 -1.54
C GLU A 52 20.18 -2.24 -0.11
N PHE A 53 20.90 -1.30 0.46
CA PHE A 53 20.57 -0.74 1.77
C PHE A 53 19.26 0.03 1.76
N ILE A 54 18.95 0.75 0.68
CA ILE A 54 17.66 1.42 0.51
C ILE A 54 16.54 0.39 0.41
N LYS A 55 16.69 -0.66 -0.39
CA LYS A 55 15.70 -1.75 -0.51
C LYS A 55 15.46 -2.43 0.85
N ALA A 56 16.53 -2.79 1.54
CA ALA A 56 16.46 -3.43 2.85
C ALA A 56 15.82 -2.51 3.91
N GLY A 57 16.19 -1.23 3.94
CA GLY A 57 15.61 -0.25 4.85
C GLY A 57 14.12 -0.01 4.58
N ILE A 58 13.70 0.02 3.33
CA ILE A 58 12.29 0.11 2.95
C ILE A 58 11.51 -1.13 3.44
N SER A 59 12.06 -2.32 3.21
CA SER A 59 11.44 -3.58 3.64
C SER A 59 11.30 -3.65 5.16
N GLU A 60 12.37 -3.36 5.89
CA GLU A 60 12.36 -3.38 7.36
C GLU A 60 11.40 -2.34 7.95
N THR A 61 11.41 -1.12 7.41
CA THR A 61 10.46 -0.08 7.83
C THR A 61 9.02 -0.50 7.54
N SER A 62 8.78 -1.18 6.43
CA SER A 62 7.44 -1.72 6.10
C SER A 62 7.01 -2.76 7.12
N ASN A 63 7.90 -3.71 7.45
CA ASN A 63 7.63 -4.74 8.46
C ASN A 63 7.36 -4.12 9.84
N MET A 64 8.13 -3.12 10.26
CA MET A 64 7.91 -2.40 11.53
C MET A 64 6.58 -1.67 11.58
N LEU A 65 6.14 -1.08 10.47
CA LEU A 65 4.85 -0.43 10.37
C LEU A 65 3.71 -1.45 10.38
N GLU A 66 3.94 -2.61 9.77
CA GLU A 66 3.01 -3.73 9.75
C GLU A 66 2.84 -4.35 11.15
N ASP A 67 3.93 -4.55 11.90
CA ASP A 67 3.87 -5.06 13.25
C ASP A 67 3.15 -4.11 14.23
N LYS A 68 3.29 -2.80 14.02
CA LYS A 68 2.48 -1.80 14.75
C LYS A 68 0.99 -1.85 14.36
N ALA A 69 0.69 -2.21 13.12
CA ALA A 69 -0.69 -2.37 12.65
C ALA A 69 -1.32 -3.71 13.15
N LYS A 70 -0.51 -4.73 13.45
CA LYS A 70 -0.95 -6.00 14.03
C LYS A 70 -1.34 -5.89 15.52
N ASN A 71 -0.92 -4.81 16.21
CA ASN A 71 -1.45 -4.40 17.49
C ASN A 71 -2.36 -3.18 17.29
N PRO A 72 -3.58 -3.33 16.79
CA PRO A 72 -4.56 -2.27 16.93
C PRO A 72 -4.77 -2.13 18.43
N ILE A 73 -4.44 -0.99 18.99
CA ILE A 73 -5.11 -0.54 20.22
C ILE A 73 -6.58 -0.76 19.89
N LEU A 74 -7.22 -1.66 20.63
CA LEU A 74 -8.68 -1.83 20.60
C LEU A 74 -9.27 -0.45 20.87
N GLU A 75 -9.49 0.31 19.82
CA GLU A 75 -10.36 1.47 19.93
C GLU A 75 -11.73 0.92 20.28
N SER A 76 -12.22 1.42 21.38
CA SER A 76 -13.42 1.10 22.09
C SER A 76 -14.59 0.68 21.21
N PRO A 77 -15.50 -0.19 21.73
CA PRO A 77 -16.73 -0.57 21.04
C PRO A 77 -17.45 0.70 20.56
N ARG A 78 -17.90 0.69 19.31
CA ARG A 78 -18.73 1.77 18.76
C ARG A 78 -19.89 2.03 19.74
N ASP A 79 -19.91 3.19 20.35
CA ASP A 79 -21.08 3.63 21.08
C ASP A 79 -22.27 3.65 20.12
N SER A 80 -23.27 2.87 20.42
CA SER A 80 -24.48 2.68 19.62
C SER A 80 -25.45 3.86 19.72
N SER A 81 -24.94 5.08 19.60
CA SER A 81 -25.76 6.27 19.50
C SER A 81 -25.07 7.33 18.66
N ASP A 82 -25.23 7.29 17.37
CA ASP A 82 -25.54 8.41 16.49
C ASP A 82 -25.38 8.01 15.02
N PHE A 83 -26.37 8.38 14.21
CA PHE A 83 -26.42 8.41 12.75
C PHE A 83 -25.28 7.69 12.02
N THR A 84 -25.57 6.69 11.21
CA THR A 84 -24.68 5.86 10.39
C THR A 84 -23.68 6.69 9.55
N THR A 85 -22.63 7.17 10.19
CA THR A 85 -21.52 7.78 9.47
C THR A 85 -20.63 6.66 8.93
N HIS A 86 -20.86 6.29 7.65
CA HIS A 86 -20.01 5.34 6.95
C HIS A 86 -18.56 5.78 6.97
N LYS A 87 -17.67 4.88 7.33
CA LYS A 87 -16.23 5.11 7.34
C LYS A 87 -15.65 5.10 5.94
N LYS A 88 -14.44 5.63 5.82
CA LYS A 88 -13.75 5.73 4.54
C LYS A 88 -12.33 5.25 4.69
N PHE A 89 -11.94 4.30 3.84
CA PHE A 89 -10.69 3.59 3.96
C PHE A 89 -9.83 3.69 2.69
N MET A 90 -8.54 3.82 2.87
CA MET A 90 -7.56 3.46 1.88
C MET A 90 -7.26 1.98 2.01
N LEU A 91 -7.28 1.23 0.91
CA LEU A 91 -6.90 -0.18 0.84
C LEU A 91 -5.80 -0.37 -0.21
N ASN A 92 -4.67 -0.91 0.21
CA ASN A 92 -3.56 -1.23 -0.69
C ASN A 92 -3.90 -2.48 -1.52
N THR A 93 -3.74 -2.39 -2.83
CA THR A 93 -4.08 -3.46 -3.77
C THR A 93 -3.01 -4.56 -3.89
N ASN A 94 -1.98 -4.52 -3.03
CA ASN A 94 -0.91 -5.52 -3.00
C ASN A 94 -0.10 -5.66 -4.32
N PHE A 95 -0.09 -4.65 -5.16
CA PHE A 95 0.51 -4.68 -6.50
C PHE A 95 1.99 -5.11 -6.49
N ASN A 96 2.79 -4.61 -5.53
CA ASN A 96 4.21 -4.91 -5.45
C ASN A 96 4.50 -6.38 -5.13
N ASN A 97 3.62 -7.04 -4.36
CA ASN A 97 3.79 -8.44 -3.99
C ASN A 97 3.10 -9.39 -4.99
N ASN A 98 1.99 -8.97 -5.58
CA ASN A 98 1.24 -9.78 -6.53
C ASN A 98 0.38 -8.92 -7.47
N LYS A 99 0.88 -8.72 -8.69
CA LYS A 99 0.16 -7.98 -9.74
C LYS A 99 -1.19 -8.61 -10.10
N ALA A 100 -1.30 -9.94 -10.08
CA ALA A 100 -2.56 -10.62 -10.38
C ALA A 100 -3.63 -10.30 -9.34
N SER A 101 -3.28 -10.23 -8.05
CA SER A 101 -4.20 -9.82 -6.99
C SER A 101 -4.74 -8.40 -7.22
N HIS A 102 -3.87 -7.47 -7.60
CA HIS A 102 -4.26 -6.10 -7.95
C HIS A 102 -5.26 -6.08 -9.11
N MET A 103 -4.94 -6.76 -10.22
CA MET A 103 -5.83 -6.82 -11.38
C MET A 103 -7.19 -7.43 -11.02
N THR A 104 -7.19 -8.54 -10.28
CA THR A 104 -8.43 -9.19 -9.82
C THR A 104 -9.31 -8.26 -8.98
N MET A 105 -8.71 -7.44 -8.09
CA MET A 105 -9.47 -6.47 -7.30
C MET A 105 -10.16 -5.42 -8.18
N LEU A 106 -9.47 -4.93 -9.20
CA LEU A 106 -10.02 -3.94 -10.13
C LEU A 106 -11.10 -4.54 -11.04
N GLU A 107 -10.83 -5.70 -11.64
CA GLU A 107 -11.74 -6.39 -12.55
C GLU A 107 -13.03 -6.85 -11.85
N ASN A 108 -12.89 -7.40 -10.66
CA ASN A 108 -14.02 -7.89 -9.87
C ASN A 108 -14.72 -6.78 -9.07
N GLN A 109 -14.19 -5.54 -9.12
CA GLN A 109 -14.71 -4.42 -8.33
C GLN A 109 -14.87 -4.81 -6.86
N GLU A 110 -13.76 -5.20 -6.24
CA GLU A 110 -13.77 -5.71 -4.88
C GLU A 110 -12.68 -5.09 -4.00
N ALA A 111 -12.98 -4.93 -2.72
CA ALA A 111 -12.01 -4.71 -1.66
C ALA A 111 -11.54 -6.08 -1.18
N ALA A 112 -10.26 -6.42 -1.35
CA ALA A 112 -9.74 -7.72 -0.95
C ALA A 112 -8.40 -7.61 -0.21
N ALA A 113 -8.19 -8.53 0.71
CA ALA A 113 -6.90 -8.75 1.35
C ALA A 113 -6.60 -10.25 1.43
N PHE A 114 -5.33 -10.58 1.55
CA PHE A 114 -4.81 -11.92 1.33
C PHE A 114 -3.92 -12.33 2.48
N LEU A 115 -3.93 -13.64 2.79
CA LEU A 115 -3.14 -14.29 3.82
C LEU A 115 -3.53 -13.93 5.26
N LYS A 116 -3.33 -14.89 6.15
CA LYS A 116 -3.60 -14.74 7.57
C LYS A 116 -2.85 -13.54 8.18
N GLY A 117 -3.54 -12.76 9.00
CA GLY A 117 -3.03 -11.52 9.60
C GLY A 117 -3.33 -10.27 8.77
N TRP A 118 -3.67 -10.42 7.48
CA TRP A 118 -4.00 -9.31 6.57
C TRP A 118 -5.42 -9.38 6.04
N LYS A 119 -5.90 -10.56 5.68
CA LYS A 119 -7.25 -10.76 5.14
C LYS A 119 -8.34 -10.32 6.13
N GLU A 120 -8.07 -10.42 7.43
CA GLU A 120 -8.99 -10.05 8.49
C GLU A 120 -9.34 -8.56 8.51
N TYR A 121 -8.51 -7.68 7.92
CA TYR A 121 -8.86 -6.26 7.77
C TYR A 121 -10.16 -6.04 7.00
N ILE A 122 -10.49 -6.92 6.05
CA ILE A 122 -11.72 -6.82 5.26
C ILE A 122 -12.97 -7.03 6.12
N CYS A 123 -12.85 -7.76 7.25
CA CYS A 123 -13.97 -7.93 8.18
C CYS A 123 -14.40 -6.62 8.84
N ASN A 124 -13.50 -5.62 8.92
CA ASN A 124 -13.79 -4.31 9.52
C ASN A 124 -14.57 -3.37 8.60
N LEU A 125 -14.71 -3.72 7.32
CA LEU A 125 -15.52 -2.96 6.38
C LEU A 125 -17.01 -3.29 6.59
N GLU A 126 -17.83 -2.27 6.65
CA GLU A 126 -19.29 -2.40 6.73
C GLU A 126 -19.97 -1.96 5.44
N GLU A 127 -21.19 -2.41 5.20
CA GLU A 127 -21.96 -1.95 4.05
C GLU A 127 -22.14 -0.42 4.10
N GLY A 128 -21.90 0.24 2.98
CA GLY A 128 -21.91 1.70 2.87
C GLY A 128 -20.56 2.37 3.11
N ASP A 129 -19.59 1.67 3.68
CA ASP A 129 -18.23 2.21 3.82
C ASP A 129 -17.61 2.49 2.45
N LYS A 130 -16.83 3.55 2.34
CA LYS A 130 -16.14 3.89 1.09
C LYS A 130 -14.71 3.40 1.11
N VAL A 131 -14.30 2.73 0.04
CA VAL A 131 -12.93 2.23 -0.13
C VAL A 131 -12.26 2.90 -1.31
N TYR A 132 -11.05 3.42 -1.11
CA TYR A 132 -10.17 3.93 -2.15
C TYR A 132 -9.03 2.94 -2.34
N LEU A 133 -8.95 2.35 -3.54
CA LEU A 133 -7.92 1.38 -3.88
C LEU A 133 -6.63 2.12 -4.24
N TYR A 134 -5.56 1.78 -3.52
CA TYR A 134 -4.24 2.39 -3.67
C TYR A 134 -3.25 1.38 -4.25
N GLN A 135 -2.63 1.74 -5.36
CA GLN A 135 -1.54 0.99 -5.96
C GLN A 135 -0.20 1.57 -5.50
N SER A 136 0.60 0.76 -4.83
CA SER A 136 1.94 1.17 -4.36
C SER A 136 2.79 1.67 -5.51
N GLY A 137 3.47 2.81 -5.30
CA GLY A 137 4.30 3.47 -6.31
C GLY A 137 3.54 4.28 -7.35
N VAL A 138 2.22 4.15 -7.45
CA VAL A 138 1.38 4.86 -8.43
C VAL A 138 0.43 5.85 -7.76
N GLY A 139 -0.43 5.37 -6.85
CA GLY A 139 -1.41 6.22 -6.18
C GLY A 139 -2.80 5.59 -6.08
N PHE A 140 -3.80 6.41 -5.79
CA PHE A 140 -5.20 5.99 -5.83
C PHE A 140 -5.63 5.76 -7.28
N VAL A 141 -6.13 4.55 -7.58
CA VAL A 141 -6.45 4.08 -8.93
C VAL A 141 -7.93 3.78 -9.12
N ALA A 142 -8.66 3.53 -8.04
CA ALA A 142 -10.09 3.28 -8.07
C ALA A 142 -10.74 3.63 -6.73
N SER A 143 -12.06 3.72 -6.69
CA SER A 143 -12.84 3.82 -5.45
C SER A 143 -14.22 3.20 -5.64
N GLY A 144 -14.84 2.78 -4.54
CA GLY A 144 -16.20 2.25 -4.54
C GLY A 144 -16.78 2.21 -3.14
N ILE A 145 -18.06 1.85 -3.04
CA ILE A 145 -18.80 1.72 -1.79
C ILE A 145 -19.00 0.25 -1.51
N VAL A 146 -18.66 -0.18 -0.30
CA VAL A 146 -18.79 -1.57 0.13
C VAL A 146 -20.25 -2.01 0.07
N THR A 147 -20.48 -3.18 -0.49
CA THR A 147 -21.80 -3.82 -0.54
C THR A 147 -21.67 -5.33 -0.31
N GLY A 148 -22.70 -5.90 0.26
CA GLY A 148 -22.82 -7.34 0.45
C GLY A 148 -21.94 -7.90 1.57
N ASP A 149 -21.98 -9.23 1.66
CA ASP A 149 -21.34 -10.00 2.71
C ASP A 149 -19.85 -10.25 2.45
N LEU A 150 -19.15 -10.70 3.48
CA LEU A 150 -17.78 -11.15 3.40
C LEU A 150 -17.69 -12.43 2.54
N ILE A 151 -16.90 -12.37 1.49
CA ILE A 151 -16.61 -13.51 0.62
C ILE A 151 -15.24 -14.06 1.01
N LYS A 152 -15.21 -15.32 1.38
CA LYS A 152 -13.99 -16.07 1.63
C LYS A 152 -13.70 -16.99 0.45
N SER A 153 -12.48 -16.97 -0.05
CA SER A 153 -12.08 -17.77 -1.21
C SER A 153 -10.65 -18.27 -1.09
N GLU A 154 -10.33 -19.23 -1.94
CA GLU A 154 -8.99 -19.78 -2.05
C GLU A 154 -8.01 -18.72 -2.56
N TYR A 155 -6.77 -18.79 -2.09
CA TYR A 155 -5.65 -18.02 -2.61
C TYR A 155 -4.37 -18.86 -2.59
N ARG A 156 -3.72 -18.98 -3.74
CA ARG A 156 -2.48 -19.78 -3.94
C ARG A 156 -2.60 -21.23 -3.46
N GLY A 157 -3.73 -21.89 -3.73
CA GLY A 157 -3.97 -23.27 -3.33
C GLY A 157 -4.33 -23.46 -1.86
N GLN A 158 -4.47 -22.38 -1.10
CA GLN A 158 -4.86 -22.43 0.31
C GLN A 158 -6.31 -21.96 0.49
N PRO A 159 -7.17 -22.74 1.16
CA PRO A 159 -8.56 -22.39 1.36
C PRO A 159 -8.69 -21.14 2.27
N GLU A 160 -9.67 -20.31 1.96
CA GLU A 160 -10.02 -19.11 2.73
C GLU A 160 -8.86 -18.11 2.96
N GLU A 161 -7.80 -18.12 2.16
CA GLU A 161 -6.67 -17.17 2.29
C GLU A 161 -6.88 -15.85 1.54
N LYS A 162 -8.05 -15.64 0.95
CA LYS A 162 -8.54 -14.36 0.44
C LYS A 162 -9.88 -14.02 1.08
N TYR A 163 -9.98 -12.83 1.68
CA TYR A 163 -11.24 -12.23 2.10
C TYR A 163 -11.54 -11.04 1.21
N SER A 164 -12.79 -10.91 0.76
CA SER A 164 -13.20 -9.78 -0.08
C SER A 164 -14.64 -9.35 0.18
N LYS A 165 -14.95 -8.09 -0.16
CA LYS A 165 -16.31 -7.52 -0.24
C LYS A 165 -16.46 -6.80 -1.57
N LYS A 166 -17.64 -6.89 -2.16
CA LYS A 166 -17.94 -6.20 -3.42
C LYS A 166 -18.08 -4.69 -3.22
N LEU A 167 -17.76 -3.95 -4.28
CA LEU A 167 -17.84 -2.50 -4.32
C LEU A 167 -18.85 -2.09 -5.39
N LYS A 168 -19.86 -1.30 -5.02
CA LYS A 168 -20.78 -0.61 -5.95
C LYS A 168 -20.28 0.81 -6.23
N ASP A 169 -20.90 1.48 -7.19
CA ASP A 169 -20.52 2.83 -7.65
C ASP A 169 -19.01 2.95 -7.93
N PHE A 170 -18.48 1.91 -8.55
CA PHE A 170 -17.04 1.73 -8.76
C PHE A 170 -16.50 2.71 -9.79
N LYS A 171 -15.55 3.55 -9.37
CA LYS A 171 -14.88 4.54 -10.21
C LYS A 171 -13.47 4.09 -10.50
N ILE A 172 -13.16 3.92 -11.78
CA ILE A 172 -11.86 3.52 -12.32
C ILE A 172 -11.60 4.25 -13.65
N GLY A 173 -10.36 4.26 -14.12
CA GLY A 173 -9.99 4.86 -15.41
C GLY A 173 -9.59 6.33 -15.33
N PHE A 174 -9.67 6.97 -14.17
CA PHE A 174 -9.09 8.30 -13.97
C PHE A 174 -7.58 8.22 -13.80
N LYS A 175 -6.88 9.32 -14.14
CA LYS A 175 -5.44 9.44 -13.88
C LYS A 175 -5.18 9.28 -12.38
N ALA A 176 -4.32 8.34 -12.00
CA ALA A 176 -4.01 8.04 -10.60
C ALA A 176 -3.62 9.29 -9.80
N ILE A 177 -4.03 9.35 -8.53
CA ILE A 177 -3.67 10.42 -7.60
C ILE A 177 -2.52 9.91 -6.73
N SER A 178 -1.31 10.37 -7.01
CA SER A 178 -0.11 9.94 -6.28
C SER A 178 -0.13 10.34 -4.80
N ALA A 179 0.68 9.67 -3.97
CA ALA A 179 0.83 10.01 -2.56
C ALA A 179 1.26 11.48 -2.35
N LYS A 180 2.11 12.00 -3.24
CA LYS A 180 2.55 13.40 -3.22
C LYS A 180 1.39 14.35 -3.51
N GLU A 181 0.61 14.07 -4.57
CA GLU A 181 -0.57 14.87 -4.91
C GLU A 181 -1.62 14.82 -3.79
N PHE A 182 -1.86 13.62 -3.23
CA PHE A 182 -2.76 13.47 -2.09
C PHE A 182 -2.33 14.34 -0.90
N LYS A 183 -1.03 14.30 -0.53
CA LYS A 183 -0.51 15.15 0.55
C LYS A 183 -0.68 16.63 0.26
N THR A 184 -0.40 17.08 -0.96
CA THR A 184 -0.61 18.47 -1.38
C THR A 184 -2.08 18.86 -1.31
N LEU A 185 -2.97 18.01 -1.79
CA LEU A 185 -4.41 18.22 -1.85
C LEU A 185 -5.03 18.31 -0.45
N THR A 186 -4.62 17.42 0.46
CA THR A 186 -5.26 17.24 1.76
C THR A 186 -4.56 17.98 2.92
N GLY A 187 -3.32 18.42 2.71
CA GLY A 187 -2.49 19.02 3.75
C GLY A 187 -1.87 17.98 4.71
N GLY A 188 -2.08 16.68 4.47
CA GLY A 188 -1.56 15.60 5.29
C GLY A 188 -1.45 14.27 4.54
N GLY A 189 -0.62 13.37 5.02
CA GLY A 189 -0.46 12.02 4.46
C GLY A 189 -1.47 11.03 5.00
N ALA A 190 -1.46 9.83 4.40
CA ALA A 190 -2.06 8.62 4.93
C ALA A 190 -0.97 7.56 5.09
N ASN A 191 -1.22 6.48 5.81
CA ASN A 191 -0.28 5.38 5.89
C ASN A 191 -0.45 4.46 4.66
N PHE A 192 0.26 4.78 3.58
CA PHE A 192 0.18 4.05 2.30
C PHE A 192 0.86 2.68 2.32
N ARG A 193 1.56 2.33 3.41
CA ARG A 193 2.30 1.06 3.52
C ARG A 193 1.54 -0.03 4.26
N THR A 194 0.42 0.31 4.89
CA THR A 194 -0.47 -0.68 5.52
C THR A 194 -1.41 -1.30 4.50
N THR A 195 -1.95 -2.48 4.84
CA THR A 195 -3.00 -3.12 4.04
C THR A 195 -4.22 -2.22 3.94
N MET A 196 -4.66 -1.66 5.05
CA MET A 196 -5.82 -0.76 5.11
C MET A 196 -5.62 0.30 6.19
N SER A 197 -6.06 1.53 5.94
CA SER A 197 -6.09 2.61 6.93
C SER A 197 -7.32 3.48 6.74
N GLU A 198 -7.91 3.92 7.86
CA GLU A 198 -9.00 4.89 7.84
C GLU A 198 -8.47 6.27 7.41
N LEU A 199 -9.21 6.95 6.56
CA LEU A 199 -8.93 8.31 6.11
C LEU A 199 -9.82 9.32 6.84
N LYS A 200 -9.27 10.49 7.13
CA LYS A 200 -10.04 11.57 7.76
C LYS A 200 -11.13 12.08 6.81
N PRO A 201 -12.31 12.46 7.33
CA PRO A 201 -13.44 12.93 6.50
C PRO A 201 -13.05 14.05 5.52
N GLU A 202 -12.24 15.00 5.96
CA GLU A 202 -11.79 16.13 5.12
C GLU A 202 -10.85 15.66 3.99
N GLN A 203 -9.97 14.68 4.25
CA GLN A 203 -9.13 14.09 3.21
C GLN A 203 -9.98 13.39 2.15
N CYS A 204 -11.00 12.66 2.59
CA CYS A 204 -11.91 11.96 1.69
C CYS A 204 -12.71 12.93 0.83
N ARG A 205 -13.23 14.02 1.41
CA ARG A 205 -13.96 15.06 0.67
C ARG A 205 -13.12 15.63 -0.47
N LYS A 206 -11.86 15.98 -0.19
CA LYS A 206 -10.94 16.51 -1.21
C LYS A 206 -10.55 15.46 -2.25
N LEU A 207 -10.34 14.21 -1.83
CA LEU A 207 -10.03 13.10 -2.73
C LEU A 207 -11.20 12.82 -3.68
N ASP A 208 -12.43 12.82 -3.17
CA ASP A 208 -13.64 12.63 -3.98
C ASP A 208 -13.79 13.73 -5.04
N MET A 209 -13.60 15.00 -4.65
CA MET A 209 -13.66 16.11 -5.60
C MET A 209 -12.62 15.98 -6.71
N GLU A 210 -11.42 15.56 -6.38
CA GLU A 210 -10.35 15.38 -7.39
C GLU A 210 -10.62 14.17 -8.29
N ILE A 211 -11.15 13.06 -7.76
CA ILE A 211 -11.57 11.91 -8.57
C ILE A 211 -12.65 12.33 -9.56
N GLU A 212 -13.72 13.03 -9.10
CA GLU A 212 -14.79 13.51 -9.97
C GLU A 212 -14.27 14.44 -11.08
N LYS A 213 -13.37 15.35 -10.73
CA LYS A 213 -12.74 16.24 -11.70
C LYS A 213 -11.98 15.46 -12.78
N ARG A 214 -11.18 14.45 -12.37
CA ARG A 214 -10.42 13.62 -13.31
C ARG A 214 -11.31 12.73 -14.18
N MET A 215 -12.40 12.20 -13.62
CA MET A 215 -13.37 11.44 -14.39
C MET A 215 -13.98 12.27 -15.53
N LYS A 216 -14.36 13.53 -15.25
CA LYS A 216 -14.90 14.46 -16.26
C LYS A 216 -13.90 14.83 -17.36
N SER A 217 -12.59 14.75 -17.07
CA SER A 217 -11.55 15.07 -18.05
C SER A 217 -11.21 13.93 -19.01
N VAL A 218 -11.73 12.73 -18.74
CA VAL A 218 -11.53 11.51 -19.57
C VAL A 218 -12.73 11.23 -20.48
N SER A 219 -13.88 11.83 -20.17
CA SER A 219 -15.09 11.79 -21.01
C SER A 219 -15.04 12.82 -22.12
#